data_23b8f2bd5ac56053238b167aafafb61f
#
_entry.id   23b8f2bd5ac56053238b167aafafb61f
#
_cell.length_a   1.000
_cell.length_b   1.000
_cell.length_c   1.000
_cell.angle_alpha   90.00
_cell.angle_beta   90.00
_cell.angle_gamma   90.00
#
_symmetry.space_group_name_H-M   'P 1'
#
loop_
_entity.id
_entity.type
_entity.pdbx_description
1 polymer ?
#
loop_
_entity_poly.entity_id
_entity_poly.type
_entity_poly.pdbx_seq_one_letter_code
_entity_poly.pdbx_strand_id
1 'polypeptide(L)'
;MAGIKSLLKDTAIYGVSSIVGRFLNWCLVPLYTVMFAAAEYGVVTYVYSIVALALIILTYGMETGFFRFSNHDDYSDATLVYSTSLISLATTSTLFLALVLLFLRSIAGALECAAHPEYIAMMAAAVAADAFTAIPFSYLRRMRRPMRFASLKLVGIGLNIGLNLFWILLCPKVYAVAPSLVGWCYTPGFGIGYIFLANLVSSLAMLVLLIPELRGFRWRFDAVLWRRMLVYSWPLLVLGVAGIMNQTIDKILYPLLVADKAEAMTGLGIYGANYKVAIVMVMFIQAFRFAYEPFIFARNKEAGDDRMQSYRDAMRYFVVFAMILFLAVMYYIDILKYFISPRYFSGLKVVPLIMIAEFFFGVFFNLSLWYKLTDKTIWGMWFSLLGLVVTVVLNVVLVPHMGYMGCAVAALCCYAVMMVVSWVVGHKKFPIGYNVRRLAGVFLTAMLFWGVAVAVTTDIRWLDLTVRTALLATFVAVAMRIEHISLHNLIPSRS
;
A
#
# COMPACT_ATOMS: atom_id res chain seq x y z
N MET A 1 25.33 15.52 -16.67
CA MET A 1 25.31 14.10 -16.26
C MET A 1 25.41 13.88 -14.74
N ALA A 2 26.23 14.64 -13.99
CA ALA A 2 26.34 14.49 -12.53
C ALA A 2 25.00 14.72 -11.77
N GLY A 3 24.20 15.70 -12.14
CA GLY A 3 22.91 15.99 -11.49
C GLY A 3 21.84 14.91 -11.65
N ILE A 4 21.79 14.22 -12.80
CA ILE A 4 20.83 13.13 -13.04
C ILE A 4 21.21 11.88 -12.23
N LYS A 5 22.51 11.54 -12.14
CA LYS A 5 22.98 10.43 -11.31
C LYS A 5 22.70 10.66 -9.82
N SER A 6 22.89 11.89 -9.33
CA SER A 6 22.54 12.25 -7.94
C SER A 6 21.02 12.14 -7.70
N LEU A 7 20.19 12.65 -8.59
CA LEU A 7 18.73 12.57 -8.49
C LEU A 7 18.23 11.11 -8.48
N LEU A 8 18.77 10.26 -9.34
CA LEU A 8 18.45 8.82 -9.39
C LEU A 8 18.85 8.13 -8.10
N LYS A 9 20.05 8.46 -7.55
CA LYS A 9 20.51 7.90 -6.27
C LYS A 9 19.59 8.31 -5.12
N ASP A 10 19.21 9.58 -5.04
CA ASP A 10 18.32 10.08 -3.99
C ASP A 10 16.93 9.42 -4.09
N THR A 11 16.38 9.35 -5.31
CA THR A 11 15.09 8.68 -5.56
C THR A 11 15.14 7.20 -5.17
N ALA A 12 16.25 6.51 -5.48
CA ALA A 12 16.43 5.11 -5.09
C ALA A 12 16.46 4.95 -3.56
N ILE A 13 17.14 5.84 -2.82
CA ILE A 13 17.18 5.78 -1.35
C ILE A 13 15.78 5.98 -0.76
N TYR A 14 15.00 6.96 -1.25
CA TYR A 14 13.62 7.18 -0.81
C TYR A 14 12.71 5.99 -1.13
N GLY A 15 12.85 5.42 -2.34
CA GLY A 15 12.05 4.27 -2.78
C GLY A 15 12.36 3.01 -2.00
N VAL A 16 13.64 2.66 -1.89
CA VAL A 16 14.11 1.46 -1.18
C VAL A 16 13.73 1.52 0.30
N SER A 17 13.92 2.66 0.98
CA SER A 17 13.52 2.80 2.39
C SER A 17 12.02 2.58 2.60
N SER A 18 11.19 3.01 1.66
CA SER A 18 9.73 2.81 1.72
C SER A 18 9.32 1.35 1.47
N ILE A 19 9.97 0.67 0.52
CA ILE A 19 9.71 -0.75 0.22
C ILE A 19 10.17 -1.63 1.38
N VAL A 20 11.39 -1.41 1.87
CA VAL A 20 11.95 -2.13 3.03
C VAL A 20 11.05 -1.96 4.25
N GLY A 21 10.53 -0.75 4.47
CA GLY A 21 9.59 -0.51 5.56
C GLY A 21 8.31 -1.33 5.48
N ARG A 22 7.73 -1.45 4.31
CA ARG A 22 6.53 -2.27 4.08
C ARG A 22 6.81 -3.75 4.25
N PHE A 23 7.93 -4.23 3.74
CA PHE A 23 8.38 -5.60 3.90
C PHE A 23 8.60 -5.96 5.38
N LEU A 24 9.27 -5.10 6.13
CA LEU A 24 9.53 -5.32 7.56
C LEU A 24 8.22 -5.35 8.37
N ASN A 25 7.28 -4.43 8.11
CA ASN A 25 5.95 -4.48 8.73
C ASN A 25 5.14 -5.72 8.33
N TRP A 26 5.32 -6.20 7.10
CA TRP A 26 4.70 -7.46 6.65
C TRP A 26 5.22 -8.66 7.44
N CYS A 27 6.48 -8.66 7.86
CA CYS A 27 7.05 -9.71 8.71
C CYS A 27 6.41 -9.81 10.10
N LEU A 28 5.60 -8.84 10.55
CA LEU A 28 4.81 -8.94 11.79
C LEU A 28 3.54 -9.78 11.65
N VAL A 29 3.08 -10.06 10.43
CA VAL A 29 1.84 -10.81 10.19
C VAL A 29 1.86 -12.22 10.78
N PRO A 30 2.94 -13.03 10.65
CA PRO A 30 3.05 -14.31 11.32
C PRO A 30 2.85 -14.19 12.83
N LEU A 31 3.48 -13.21 13.47
CA LEU A 31 3.33 -12.96 14.90
C LEU A 31 1.86 -12.72 15.27
N TYR A 32 1.19 -11.81 14.56
CA TYR A 32 -0.20 -11.46 14.86
C TYR A 32 -1.15 -12.64 14.64
N THR A 33 -0.99 -13.37 13.55
CA THR A 33 -1.88 -14.50 13.23
C THR A 33 -1.69 -15.71 14.15
N VAL A 34 -0.50 -15.88 14.74
CA VAL A 34 -0.25 -16.92 15.73
C VAL A 34 -0.80 -16.52 17.09
N MET A 35 -0.59 -15.26 17.50
CA MET A 35 -0.90 -14.80 18.85
C MET A 35 -2.38 -14.44 19.05
N PHE A 36 -3.07 -13.98 18.01
CA PHE A 36 -4.44 -13.46 18.11
C PHE A 36 -5.46 -14.32 17.37
N ALA A 37 -6.70 -14.31 17.87
CA ALA A 37 -7.83 -14.94 17.21
C ALA A 37 -8.20 -14.21 15.92
N ALA A 38 -8.92 -14.88 15.02
CA ALA A 38 -9.31 -14.28 13.74
C ALA A 38 -10.20 -13.03 13.93
N ALA A 39 -11.10 -13.05 14.90
CA ALA A 39 -11.93 -11.88 15.21
C ALA A 39 -11.10 -10.67 15.69
N GLU A 40 -10.12 -10.90 16.56
CA GLU A 40 -9.22 -9.87 17.06
C GLU A 40 -8.38 -9.27 15.92
N TYR A 41 -7.83 -10.11 15.03
CA TYR A 41 -7.11 -9.66 13.85
C TYR A 41 -8.04 -8.94 12.85
N GLY A 42 -9.32 -9.28 12.83
CA GLY A 42 -10.37 -8.57 12.11
C GLY A 42 -10.50 -7.13 12.58
N VAL A 43 -10.56 -6.90 13.89
CA VAL A 43 -10.57 -5.54 14.48
C VAL A 43 -9.32 -4.76 14.07
N VAL A 44 -8.14 -5.38 14.13
CA VAL A 44 -6.89 -4.74 13.66
C VAL A 44 -7.00 -4.34 12.19
N THR A 45 -7.47 -5.25 11.34
CA THR A 45 -7.64 -4.99 9.89
C THR A 45 -8.63 -3.85 9.63
N TYR A 46 -9.73 -3.82 10.38
CA TYR A 46 -10.77 -2.81 10.28
C TYR A 46 -10.25 -1.42 10.66
N VAL A 47 -9.67 -1.31 11.86
CA VAL A 47 -9.14 -0.05 12.39
C VAL A 47 -8.04 0.50 11.48
N TYR A 48 -7.10 -0.32 11.03
CA TYR A 48 -6.06 0.14 10.09
C TYR A 48 -6.61 0.60 8.74
N SER A 49 -7.72 0.03 8.26
CA SER A 49 -8.36 0.47 7.02
C SER A 49 -8.96 1.86 7.14
N ILE A 50 -9.59 2.15 8.29
CA ILE A 50 -10.13 3.48 8.61
C ILE A 50 -9.00 4.49 8.82
N VAL A 51 -7.95 4.10 9.53
CA VAL A 51 -6.75 4.91 9.77
C VAL A 51 -6.07 5.32 8.47
N ALA A 52 -5.97 4.40 7.52
CA ALA A 52 -5.39 4.71 6.20
C ALA A 52 -6.21 5.77 5.45
N LEU A 53 -7.53 5.70 5.52
CA LEU A 53 -8.42 6.72 4.96
C LEU A 53 -8.30 8.06 5.70
N ALA A 54 -8.31 8.02 7.04
CA ALA A 54 -8.19 9.22 7.88
C ALA A 54 -6.86 9.96 7.63
N LEU A 55 -5.75 9.25 7.44
CA LEU A 55 -4.45 9.86 7.14
C LEU A 55 -4.47 10.65 5.83
N ILE A 56 -5.07 10.11 4.76
CA ILE A 56 -5.20 10.82 3.47
C ILE A 56 -6.07 12.07 3.61
N ILE A 57 -7.17 11.97 4.36
CA ILE A 57 -8.06 13.11 4.63
C ILE A 57 -7.32 14.18 5.44
N LEU A 58 -6.56 13.81 6.47
CA LEU A 58 -5.85 14.75 7.35
C LEU A 58 -4.65 15.41 6.66
N THR A 59 -3.98 14.73 5.74
CA THR A 59 -2.88 15.33 4.96
C THR A 59 -3.39 16.16 3.78
N TYR A 60 -4.60 15.93 3.31
CA TYR A 60 -5.34 16.62 2.22
C TYR A 60 -4.44 17.13 1.07
N GLY A 61 -3.43 16.35 0.70
CA GLY A 61 -2.51 16.68 -0.40
C GLY A 61 -1.52 17.81 -0.10
N MET A 62 -1.46 18.29 1.16
CA MET A 62 -0.59 19.40 1.57
C MET A 62 0.90 19.11 1.38
N GLU A 63 1.32 17.82 1.46
CA GLU A 63 2.70 17.44 1.15
C GLU A 63 3.12 17.85 -0.27
N THR A 64 2.26 17.55 -1.24
CA THR A 64 2.51 17.89 -2.66
C THR A 64 2.39 19.39 -2.87
N GLY A 65 1.41 20.03 -2.22
CA GLY A 65 1.28 21.49 -2.18
C GLY A 65 2.54 22.14 -1.67
N PHE A 66 3.02 21.73 -0.48
CA PHE A 66 4.27 22.23 0.10
C PHE A 66 5.44 22.09 -0.88
N PHE A 67 5.63 20.91 -1.47
CA PHE A 67 6.75 20.65 -2.37
C PHE A 67 6.69 21.52 -3.63
N ARG A 68 5.50 21.71 -4.20
CA ARG A 68 5.31 22.58 -5.37
C ARG A 68 5.60 24.04 -5.04
N PHE A 69 4.92 24.59 -4.03
CA PHE A 69 5.00 26.02 -3.73
C PHE A 69 6.36 26.42 -3.13
N SER A 70 7.04 25.52 -2.42
CA SER A 70 8.38 25.78 -1.88
C SER A 70 9.51 25.73 -2.92
N ASN A 71 9.24 25.22 -4.13
CA ASN A 71 10.19 25.16 -5.25
C ASN A 71 9.78 26.09 -6.41
N HIS A 72 8.74 26.91 -6.26
CA HIS A 72 8.27 27.82 -7.29
C HIS A 72 8.92 29.19 -7.11
N ASP A 73 9.43 29.79 -8.19
CA ASP A 73 10.18 31.05 -8.17
C ASP A 73 9.35 32.24 -7.67
N ASP A 74 8.02 32.20 -7.82
CA ASP A 74 7.10 33.23 -7.35
C ASP A 74 7.00 33.34 -5.82
N TYR A 75 7.49 32.32 -5.09
CA TYR A 75 7.48 32.27 -3.62
C TYR A 75 8.89 32.22 -3.06
N SER A 76 9.51 33.43 -2.95
CA SER A 76 10.88 33.59 -2.46
C SER A 76 11.10 33.16 -1.01
N ASP A 77 10.03 33.18 -0.16
CA ASP A 77 10.10 32.77 1.24
C ASP A 77 9.58 31.33 1.46
N ALA A 78 10.45 30.39 1.16
CA ALA A 78 10.16 28.96 1.42
C ALA A 78 9.91 28.65 2.90
N THR A 79 10.37 29.49 3.83
CA THR A 79 10.10 29.37 5.26
C THR A 79 8.65 29.68 5.57
N LEU A 80 8.07 30.66 4.85
CA LEU A 80 6.64 30.99 4.98
C LEU A 80 5.76 29.85 4.49
N VAL A 81 6.11 29.23 3.34
CA VAL A 81 5.39 28.05 2.81
C VAL A 81 5.45 26.90 3.81
N TYR A 82 6.63 26.64 4.40
CA TYR A 82 6.81 25.61 5.42
C TYR A 82 5.96 25.85 6.65
N SER A 83 6.05 27.08 7.20
CA SER A 83 5.32 27.46 8.43
C SER A 83 3.80 27.43 8.21
N THR A 84 3.30 27.95 7.09
CA THR A 84 1.87 27.93 6.75
C THR A 84 1.36 26.49 6.64
N SER A 85 2.10 25.60 5.96
CA SER A 85 1.74 24.17 5.83
C SER A 85 1.73 23.45 7.17
N LEU A 86 2.74 23.71 8.00
CA LEU A 86 2.88 23.07 9.31
C LEU A 86 1.78 23.50 10.28
N ILE A 87 1.46 24.80 10.34
CA ILE A 87 0.36 25.33 11.17
C ILE A 87 -0.97 24.73 10.69
N SER A 88 -1.19 24.67 9.38
CA SER A 88 -2.41 24.08 8.81
C SER A 88 -2.61 22.63 9.27
N LEU A 89 -1.59 21.77 9.12
CA LEU A 89 -1.68 20.36 9.53
C LEU A 89 -1.73 20.20 11.07
N ALA A 90 -0.99 21.04 11.82
CA ALA A 90 -1.09 21.03 13.28
C ALA A 90 -2.51 21.33 13.76
N THR A 91 -3.14 22.36 13.18
CA THR A 91 -4.52 22.77 13.53
C THR A 91 -5.52 21.66 13.17
N THR A 92 -5.48 21.15 11.95
CA THR A 92 -6.42 20.11 11.49
C THR A 92 -6.24 18.79 12.24
N SER A 93 -5.00 18.38 12.52
CA SER A 93 -4.69 17.17 13.29
C SER A 93 -5.12 17.29 14.75
N THR A 94 -4.89 18.45 15.37
CA THR A 94 -5.33 18.71 16.76
C THR A 94 -6.85 18.75 16.84
N LEU A 95 -7.52 19.42 15.91
CA LEU A 95 -8.98 19.47 15.85
C LEU A 95 -9.58 18.06 15.64
N PHE A 96 -9.02 17.29 14.74
CA PHE A 96 -9.42 15.88 14.51
C PHE A 96 -9.29 15.07 15.81
N LEU A 97 -8.13 15.14 16.46
CA LEU A 97 -7.91 14.41 17.72
C LEU A 97 -8.89 14.85 18.80
N ALA A 98 -9.11 16.16 18.96
CA ALA A 98 -10.07 16.69 19.92
C ALA A 98 -11.49 16.20 19.65
N LEU A 99 -11.93 16.18 18.38
CA LEU A 99 -13.25 15.68 17.98
C LEU A 99 -13.37 14.17 18.24
N VAL A 100 -12.35 13.38 17.89
CA VAL A 100 -12.37 11.93 18.15
C VAL A 100 -12.43 11.66 19.66
N LEU A 101 -11.67 12.39 20.48
CA LEU A 101 -11.70 12.20 21.93
C LEU A 101 -13.03 12.64 22.54
N LEU A 102 -13.64 13.71 22.04
CA LEU A 102 -14.94 14.21 22.50
C LEU A 102 -16.06 13.18 22.22
N PHE A 103 -16.05 12.57 21.05
CA PHE A 103 -17.04 11.58 20.63
C PHE A 103 -16.54 10.12 20.73
N LEU A 104 -15.50 9.87 21.56
CA LEU A 104 -14.78 8.61 21.61
C LEU A 104 -15.68 7.39 21.77
N ARG A 105 -16.62 7.42 22.72
CA ARG A 105 -17.53 6.30 22.98
C ARG A 105 -18.47 6.02 21.82
N SER A 106 -18.99 7.08 21.19
CA SER A 106 -19.90 6.95 20.04
C SER A 106 -19.16 6.38 18.82
N ILE A 107 -17.93 6.88 18.57
CA ILE A 107 -17.08 6.40 17.47
C ILE A 107 -16.65 4.96 17.72
N ALA A 108 -16.21 4.63 18.94
CA ALA A 108 -15.82 3.26 19.30
C ALA A 108 -17.00 2.28 19.16
N GLY A 109 -18.20 2.70 19.54
CA GLY A 109 -19.42 1.91 19.31
C GLY A 109 -19.73 1.67 17.84
N ALA A 110 -19.62 2.71 17.01
CA ALA A 110 -19.82 2.60 15.57
C ALA A 110 -18.75 1.74 14.85
N LEU A 111 -17.56 1.66 15.44
CA LEU A 111 -16.42 0.89 14.90
C LEU A 111 -16.27 -0.50 15.51
N GLU A 112 -17.31 -1.01 16.19
CA GLU A 112 -17.33 -2.32 16.85
C GLU A 112 -16.19 -2.50 17.88
N CYS A 113 -15.72 -1.38 18.45
CA CYS A 113 -14.67 -1.31 19.48
C CYS A 113 -15.22 -0.77 20.81
N ALA A 114 -16.52 -0.92 21.09
CA ALA A 114 -17.17 -0.35 22.27
C ALA A 114 -16.55 -0.83 23.61
N ALA A 115 -16.05 -2.09 23.65
CA ALA A 115 -15.39 -2.65 24.83
C ALA A 115 -14.00 -2.02 25.08
N HIS A 116 -13.36 -1.50 24.03
CA HIS A 116 -11.98 -1.00 24.07
C HIS A 116 -11.86 0.34 23.32
N PRO A 117 -12.52 1.42 23.78
CA PRO A 117 -12.47 2.73 23.14
C PRO A 117 -11.05 3.30 23.07
N GLU A 118 -10.16 2.86 23.98
CA GLU A 118 -8.74 3.23 24.00
C GLU A 118 -8.01 2.86 22.70
N TYR A 119 -8.44 1.83 21.96
CA TYR A 119 -7.84 1.48 20.66
C TYR A 119 -8.04 2.60 19.64
N ILE A 120 -9.25 3.18 19.62
CA ILE A 120 -9.58 4.30 18.73
C ILE A 120 -8.83 5.56 19.14
N ALA A 121 -8.73 5.85 20.47
CA ALA A 121 -7.99 7.00 20.97
C ALA A 121 -6.49 6.90 20.60
N MET A 122 -5.86 5.75 20.80
CA MET A 122 -4.45 5.52 20.45
C MET A 122 -4.22 5.70 18.95
N MET A 123 -5.08 5.13 18.10
CA MET A 123 -4.92 5.23 16.65
C MET A 123 -5.23 6.62 16.12
N ALA A 124 -6.20 7.35 16.70
CA ALA A 124 -6.45 8.73 16.34
C ALA A 124 -5.25 9.63 16.68
N ALA A 125 -4.63 9.43 17.84
CA ALA A 125 -3.42 10.15 18.24
C ALA A 125 -2.23 9.81 17.32
N ALA A 126 -2.05 8.53 16.96
CA ALA A 126 -1.02 8.10 16.03
C ALA A 126 -1.19 8.75 14.65
N VAL A 127 -2.42 8.71 14.08
CA VAL A 127 -2.73 9.34 12.78
C VAL A 127 -2.54 10.83 12.79
N ALA A 128 -2.95 11.52 13.87
CA ALA A 128 -2.74 12.96 14.02
C ALA A 128 -1.25 13.30 14.03
N ALA A 129 -0.44 12.50 14.73
CA ALA A 129 1.02 12.62 14.74
C ALA A 129 1.62 12.36 13.35
N ASP A 130 1.19 11.30 12.67
CA ASP A 130 1.68 10.93 11.34
C ASP A 130 1.33 12.00 10.30
N ALA A 131 0.11 12.55 10.33
CA ALA A 131 -0.31 13.64 9.45
C ALA A 131 0.55 14.88 9.67
N PHE A 132 0.83 15.26 10.92
CA PHE A 132 1.71 16.39 11.23
C PHE A 132 3.13 16.16 10.71
N THR A 133 3.71 14.96 10.92
CA THR A 133 5.08 14.64 10.49
C THR A 133 5.25 14.59 8.97
N ALA A 134 4.18 14.55 8.21
CA ALA A 134 4.21 14.53 6.74
C ALA A 134 4.95 15.76 6.16
N ILE A 135 4.79 16.97 6.75
CA ILE A 135 5.48 18.18 6.29
C ILE A 135 6.96 18.18 6.65
N PRO A 136 7.41 17.88 7.88
CA PRO A 136 8.83 17.69 8.20
C PRO A 136 9.54 16.67 7.31
N PHE A 137 8.89 15.54 6.99
CA PHE A 137 9.43 14.58 6.02
C PHE A 137 9.52 15.15 4.60
N SER A 138 8.53 15.93 4.16
CA SER A 138 8.57 16.62 2.87
C SER A 138 9.65 17.70 2.83
N TYR A 139 9.90 18.38 3.96
CA TYR A 139 11.00 19.33 4.12
C TYR A 139 12.37 18.66 3.96
N LEU A 140 12.58 17.48 4.56
CA LEU A 140 13.81 16.70 4.36
C LEU A 140 14.04 16.32 2.88
N ARG A 141 12.98 15.96 2.15
CA ARG A 141 13.05 15.69 0.70
C ARG A 141 13.43 16.95 -0.09
N ARG A 142 12.84 18.10 0.24
CA ARG A 142 13.17 19.38 -0.36
C ARG A 142 14.64 19.76 -0.12
N MET A 143 15.12 19.56 1.10
CA MET A 143 16.52 19.85 1.49
C MET A 143 17.52 18.83 0.94
N ARG A 144 17.07 17.84 0.12
CA ARG A 144 17.90 16.75 -0.45
C ARG A 144 18.71 16.01 0.63
N ARG A 145 18.04 15.65 1.74
CA ARG A 145 18.64 14.87 2.84
C ARG A 145 18.12 13.42 2.85
N PRO A 146 18.39 12.61 1.80
CA PRO A 146 17.79 11.28 1.66
C PRO A 146 18.20 10.32 2.78
N MET A 147 19.45 10.38 3.24
CA MET A 147 19.94 9.51 4.31
C MET A 147 19.24 9.80 5.65
N ARG A 148 19.01 11.08 5.99
CA ARG A 148 18.26 11.45 7.20
C ARG A 148 16.81 11.01 7.12
N PHE A 149 16.17 11.19 5.96
CA PHE A 149 14.82 10.69 5.71
C PHE A 149 14.73 9.17 5.88
N ALA A 150 15.63 8.42 5.20
CA ALA A 150 15.64 6.97 5.25
C ALA A 150 15.93 6.44 6.66
N SER A 151 16.93 7.01 7.36
CA SER A 151 17.25 6.59 8.73
C SER A 151 16.08 6.79 9.69
N LEU A 152 15.42 7.95 9.65
CA LEU A 152 14.24 8.20 10.48
C LEU A 152 13.10 7.22 10.18
N LYS A 153 12.80 6.98 8.90
CA LYS A 153 11.77 5.99 8.52
C LYS A 153 12.11 4.59 9.03
N LEU A 154 13.37 4.16 8.87
CA LEU A 154 13.80 2.84 9.34
C LEU A 154 13.82 2.74 10.87
N VAL A 155 14.21 3.80 11.57
CA VAL A 155 14.15 3.84 13.05
C VAL A 155 12.69 3.72 13.53
N GLY A 156 11.74 4.45 12.91
CA GLY A 156 10.33 4.35 13.26
C GLY A 156 9.78 2.94 13.06
N ILE A 157 10.11 2.32 11.93
CA ILE A 157 9.70 0.95 11.64
C ILE A 157 10.35 -0.04 12.60
N GLY A 158 11.66 0.09 12.83
CA GLY A 158 12.40 -0.75 13.78
C GLY A 158 11.84 -0.63 15.21
N LEU A 159 11.49 0.58 15.63
CA LEU A 159 10.84 0.82 16.92
C LEU A 159 9.47 0.14 17.00
N ASN A 160 8.63 0.31 15.96
CA ASN A 160 7.32 -0.34 15.91
C ASN A 160 7.45 -1.87 16.00
N ILE A 161 8.36 -2.47 15.24
CA ILE A 161 8.61 -3.91 15.28
C ILE A 161 9.14 -4.33 16.65
N GLY A 162 10.13 -3.62 17.18
CA GLY A 162 10.72 -3.91 18.49
C GLY A 162 9.69 -3.89 19.62
N LEU A 163 8.81 -2.88 19.61
CA LEU A 163 7.73 -2.76 20.60
C LEU A 163 6.68 -3.88 20.45
N ASN A 164 6.33 -4.27 19.22
CA ASN A 164 5.45 -5.40 18.99
C ASN A 164 6.05 -6.71 19.50
N LEU A 165 7.34 -6.98 19.21
CA LEU A 165 8.03 -8.16 19.74
C LEU A 165 8.14 -8.10 21.26
N PHE A 166 8.41 -6.93 21.82
CA PHE A 166 8.49 -6.73 23.25
C PHE A 166 7.16 -7.03 23.95
N TRP A 167 6.08 -6.36 23.58
CA TRP A 167 4.80 -6.51 24.27
C TRP A 167 4.05 -7.79 23.94
N ILE A 168 4.14 -8.29 22.71
CA ILE A 168 3.34 -9.45 22.28
C ILE A 168 4.09 -10.78 22.52
N LEU A 169 5.43 -10.78 22.39
CA LEU A 169 6.20 -12.02 22.50
C LEU A 169 6.99 -12.12 23.81
N LEU A 170 7.68 -11.05 24.23
CA LEU A 170 8.58 -11.07 25.38
C LEU A 170 7.82 -10.88 26.70
N CYS A 171 6.99 -9.85 26.82
CA CYS A 171 6.29 -9.54 28.07
C CYS A 171 5.43 -10.68 28.60
N PRO A 172 4.64 -11.43 27.81
CA PRO A 172 3.88 -12.57 28.33
C PRO A 172 4.75 -13.65 28.95
N LYS A 173 5.91 -13.94 28.33
CA LYS A 173 6.86 -14.96 28.83
C LYS A 173 7.54 -14.51 30.13
N VAL A 174 7.97 -13.24 30.18
CA VAL A 174 8.59 -12.67 31.39
C VAL A 174 7.57 -12.54 32.52
N TYR A 175 6.34 -12.13 32.21
CA TYR A 175 5.27 -12.01 33.21
C TYR A 175 4.91 -13.35 33.86
N ALA A 176 4.95 -14.44 33.10
CA ALA A 176 4.70 -15.78 33.61
C ALA A 176 5.77 -16.24 34.63
N VAL A 177 7.02 -15.74 34.53
CA VAL A 177 8.13 -16.13 35.41
C VAL A 177 8.37 -15.09 36.52
N ALA A 178 8.32 -13.81 36.17
CA ALA A 178 8.64 -12.70 37.08
C ALA A 178 7.70 -11.48 36.80
N PRO A 179 6.46 -11.50 37.30
CA PRO A 179 5.46 -10.46 37.08
C PRO A 179 5.93 -9.06 37.47
N SER A 180 6.77 -8.92 38.49
CA SER A 180 7.28 -7.65 39.01
C SER A 180 8.16 -6.90 38.01
N LEU A 181 8.82 -7.59 37.06
CA LEU A 181 9.73 -6.97 36.09
C LEU A 181 9.00 -6.23 34.98
N VAL A 182 7.85 -6.70 34.55
CA VAL A 182 7.10 -6.16 33.42
C VAL A 182 5.68 -5.69 33.78
N GLY A 183 5.22 -5.93 35.01
CA GLY A 183 3.86 -5.57 35.47
C GLY A 183 3.56 -4.09 35.44
N TRP A 184 4.58 -3.21 35.41
CA TRP A 184 4.41 -1.77 35.25
C TRP A 184 4.07 -1.34 33.82
N CYS A 185 4.39 -2.15 32.79
CA CYS A 185 4.17 -1.83 31.37
C CYS A 185 3.37 -2.90 30.61
N TYR A 186 3.02 -4.01 31.30
CA TYR A 186 2.30 -5.10 30.70
C TYR A 186 1.11 -5.52 31.57
N THR A 187 -0.08 -5.54 30.96
CA THR A 187 -1.32 -6.02 31.59
C THR A 187 -1.83 -7.22 30.79
N PRO A 188 -1.94 -8.41 31.39
CA PRO A 188 -2.60 -9.53 30.74
C PRO A 188 -4.03 -9.17 30.32
N GLY A 189 -4.43 -9.55 29.11
CA GLY A 189 -5.77 -9.26 28.58
C GLY A 189 -5.89 -7.99 27.75
N PHE A 190 -4.87 -7.13 27.69
CA PHE A 190 -4.90 -5.97 26.77
C PHE A 190 -4.85 -6.36 25.29
N GLY A 191 -4.37 -7.57 24.99
CA GLY A 191 -4.48 -8.24 23.70
C GLY A 191 -3.92 -7.41 22.53
N ILE A 192 -4.77 -7.22 21.51
CA ILE A 192 -4.42 -6.44 20.30
C ILE A 192 -4.13 -4.96 20.60
N GLY A 193 -4.49 -4.45 21.78
CA GLY A 193 -4.20 -3.08 22.19
C GLY A 193 -2.70 -2.76 22.12
N TYR A 194 -1.83 -3.76 22.34
CA TYR A 194 -0.38 -3.57 22.21
C TYR A 194 0.07 -3.27 20.78
N ILE A 195 -0.66 -3.73 19.76
CA ILE A 195 -0.39 -3.37 18.35
C ILE A 195 -0.62 -1.86 18.17
N PHE A 196 -1.73 -1.35 18.68
CA PHE A 196 -2.10 0.06 18.58
C PHE A 196 -1.19 0.94 19.44
N LEU A 197 -0.81 0.45 20.63
CA LEU A 197 0.13 1.15 21.50
C LEU A 197 1.54 1.23 20.88
N ALA A 198 2.03 0.16 20.25
CA ALA A 198 3.31 0.16 19.54
C ALA A 198 3.31 1.17 18.37
N ASN A 199 2.19 1.25 17.66
CA ASN A 199 2.01 2.24 16.60
C ASN A 199 2.05 3.67 17.15
N LEU A 200 1.26 3.95 18.20
CA LEU A 200 1.23 5.27 18.85
C LEU A 200 2.61 5.70 19.35
N VAL A 201 3.30 4.83 20.10
CA VAL A 201 4.64 5.15 20.65
C VAL A 201 5.62 5.40 19.50
N SER A 202 5.55 4.65 18.42
CA SER A 202 6.41 4.85 17.24
C SER A 202 6.13 6.18 16.55
N SER A 203 4.85 6.56 16.37
CA SER A 203 4.47 7.84 15.76
C SER A 203 4.88 9.03 16.64
N LEU A 204 4.71 8.93 17.98
CA LEU A 204 5.19 9.95 18.92
C LEU A 204 6.72 10.05 18.94
N ALA A 205 7.42 8.94 18.89
CA ALA A 205 8.88 8.94 18.78
C ALA A 205 9.34 9.64 17.48
N MET A 206 8.64 9.45 16.36
CA MET A 206 8.92 10.18 15.12
C MET A 206 8.71 11.69 15.28
N LEU A 207 7.67 12.13 15.97
CA LEU A 207 7.49 13.55 16.32
C LEU A 207 8.71 14.12 17.04
N VAL A 208 9.19 13.41 18.07
CA VAL A 208 10.37 13.82 18.86
C VAL A 208 11.63 13.87 18.01
N LEU A 209 11.87 12.83 17.19
CA LEU A 209 13.05 12.72 16.35
C LEU A 209 13.07 13.75 15.21
N LEU A 210 11.92 14.32 14.85
CA LEU A 210 11.78 15.38 13.83
C LEU A 210 11.83 16.80 14.41
N ILE A 211 11.97 16.97 15.74
CA ILE A 211 12.12 18.32 16.36
C ILE A 211 13.25 19.15 15.72
N PRO A 212 14.44 18.60 15.37
CA PRO A 212 15.48 19.38 14.70
C PRO A 212 15.05 19.97 13.36
N GLU A 213 14.13 19.34 12.65
CA GLU A 213 13.60 19.81 11.37
C GLU A 213 12.61 20.98 11.53
N LEU A 214 12.07 21.16 12.74
CA LEU A 214 11.22 22.32 13.09
C LEU A 214 12.01 23.64 13.25
N ARG A 215 13.35 23.61 13.28
CA ARG A 215 14.20 24.83 13.39
C ARG A 215 13.99 25.81 12.23
N GLY A 216 13.47 25.37 11.09
CA GLY A 216 13.06 26.21 9.97
C GLY A 216 11.68 26.85 10.14
N PHE A 217 10.96 26.53 11.22
CA PHE A 217 9.63 27.05 11.49
C PHE A 217 9.69 28.48 12.05
N ARG A 218 8.77 29.32 11.55
CA ARG A 218 8.49 30.65 12.10
C ARG A 218 6.99 30.78 12.34
N TRP A 219 6.58 31.43 13.42
CA TRP A 219 5.16 31.70 13.71
C TRP A 219 4.59 32.72 12.70
N ARG A 220 4.51 32.34 11.45
CA ARG A 220 3.92 33.11 10.36
C ARG A 220 2.96 32.24 9.57
N PHE A 221 1.73 32.71 9.42
CA PHE A 221 0.70 32.09 8.63
C PHE A 221 0.22 33.08 7.57
N ASP A 222 0.21 32.69 6.32
CA ASP A 222 -0.32 33.45 5.21
C ASP A 222 -1.60 32.77 4.69
N ALA A 223 -2.75 33.40 4.95
CA ALA A 223 -4.05 32.88 4.55
C ALA A 223 -4.24 32.88 3.01
N VAL A 224 -3.62 33.83 2.28
CA VAL A 224 -3.71 33.88 0.81
C VAL A 224 -2.92 32.73 0.21
N LEU A 225 -1.70 32.51 0.67
CA LEU A 225 -0.88 31.37 0.27
C LEU A 225 -1.58 30.06 0.63
N TRP A 226 -2.09 29.92 1.85
CA TRP A 226 -2.82 28.73 2.31
C TRP A 226 -4.01 28.41 1.39
N ARG A 227 -4.83 29.40 1.05
CA ARG A 227 -5.96 29.22 0.12
C ARG A 227 -5.51 28.74 -1.25
N ARG A 228 -4.42 29.29 -1.80
CA ARG A 228 -3.84 28.85 -3.09
C ARG A 228 -3.35 27.41 -3.01
N MET A 229 -2.69 27.03 -1.91
CA MET A 229 -2.25 25.66 -1.66
C MET A 229 -3.44 24.70 -1.56
N LEU A 230 -4.52 25.07 -0.88
CA LEU A 230 -5.74 24.26 -0.77
C LEU A 230 -6.41 24.05 -2.14
N VAL A 231 -6.57 25.12 -2.93
CA VAL A 231 -7.14 25.02 -4.29
C VAL A 231 -6.33 24.09 -5.17
N TYR A 232 -5.00 24.10 -5.04
CA TYR A 232 -4.14 23.16 -5.74
C TYR A 232 -4.25 21.73 -5.19
N SER A 233 -4.35 21.57 -3.88
CA SER A 233 -4.34 20.26 -3.21
C SER A 233 -5.71 19.56 -3.27
N TRP A 234 -6.81 20.28 -3.45
CA TRP A 234 -8.16 19.70 -3.47
C TRP A 234 -8.34 18.56 -4.48
N PRO A 235 -7.93 18.69 -5.78
CA PRO A 235 -8.04 17.58 -6.70
C PRO A 235 -7.16 16.38 -6.31
N LEU A 236 -6.01 16.64 -5.68
CA LEU A 236 -5.12 15.59 -5.18
C LEU A 236 -5.71 14.85 -3.99
N LEU A 237 -6.45 15.56 -3.12
CA LEU A 237 -7.21 14.93 -2.04
C LEU A 237 -8.26 13.97 -2.60
N VAL A 238 -9.07 14.42 -3.55
CA VAL A 238 -10.12 13.57 -4.16
C VAL A 238 -9.50 12.33 -4.81
N LEU A 239 -8.42 12.50 -5.55
CA LEU A 239 -7.67 11.39 -6.15
C LEU A 239 -7.11 10.44 -5.08
N GLY A 240 -6.52 10.99 -4.02
CA GLY A 240 -5.97 10.21 -2.91
C GLY A 240 -7.03 9.43 -2.16
N VAL A 241 -8.15 10.07 -1.81
CA VAL A 241 -9.30 9.42 -1.14
C VAL A 241 -9.87 8.32 -2.01
N ALA A 242 -10.16 8.58 -3.29
CA ALA A 242 -10.65 7.55 -4.20
C ALA A 242 -9.66 6.39 -4.35
N GLY A 243 -8.37 6.68 -4.42
CA GLY A 243 -7.31 5.68 -4.52
C GLY A 243 -7.20 4.78 -3.29
N ILE A 244 -7.23 5.35 -2.07
CA ILE A 244 -7.17 4.55 -0.84
C ILE A 244 -8.48 3.80 -0.60
N MET A 245 -9.63 4.41 -0.92
CA MET A 245 -10.91 3.73 -0.80
C MET A 245 -11.00 2.50 -1.70
N ASN A 246 -10.47 2.54 -2.92
CA ASN A 246 -10.41 1.35 -3.78
C ASN A 246 -9.62 0.18 -3.16
N GLN A 247 -8.71 0.46 -2.21
CA GLN A 247 -7.88 -0.56 -1.54
C GLN A 247 -8.43 -0.99 -0.17
N THR A 248 -9.31 -0.19 0.44
CA THR A 248 -9.71 -0.40 1.84
C THR A 248 -11.21 -0.45 2.06
N ILE A 249 -12.02 0.04 1.11
CA ILE A 249 -13.47 0.14 1.29
C ILE A 249 -14.15 -1.22 1.45
N ASP A 250 -13.62 -2.26 0.84
CA ASP A 250 -14.05 -3.65 1.03
C ASP A 250 -13.97 -4.05 2.51
N LYS A 251 -12.87 -3.69 3.18
CA LYS A 251 -12.63 -3.99 4.60
C LYS A 251 -13.46 -3.11 5.54
N ILE A 252 -13.78 -1.89 5.10
CA ILE A 252 -14.64 -0.96 5.85
C ILE A 252 -16.12 -1.35 5.73
N LEU A 253 -16.57 -1.72 4.53
CA LEU A 253 -17.96 -2.09 4.29
C LEU A 253 -18.30 -3.49 4.81
N TYR A 254 -17.35 -4.41 4.81
CA TYR A 254 -17.59 -5.81 5.15
C TYR A 254 -18.31 -5.99 6.51
N PRO A 255 -17.85 -5.40 7.63
CA PRO A 255 -18.55 -5.51 8.91
C PRO A 255 -19.92 -4.84 8.95
N LEU A 256 -20.20 -3.93 8.03
CA LEU A 256 -21.49 -3.24 7.93
C LEU A 256 -22.52 -4.06 7.12
N LEU A 257 -22.04 -4.93 6.23
CA LEU A 257 -22.87 -5.72 5.31
C LEU A 257 -23.16 -7.14 5.82
N VAL A 258 -22.39 -7.64 6.78
CA VAL A 258 -22.60 -8.94 7.42
C VAL A 258 -23.47 -8.75 8.66
N ALA A 259 -24.54 -9.54 8.78
CA ALA A 259 -25.55 -9.37 9.85
C ALA A 259 -25.00 -9.71 11.24
N ASP A 260 -24.27 -10.82 11.37
CA ASP A 260 -23.63 -11.22 12.61
C ASP A 260 -22.25 -10.53 12.75
N LYS A 261 -22.11 -9.72 13.78
CA LYS A 261 -20.91 -8.94 14.04
C LYS A 261 -19.69 -9.79 14.43
N ALA A 262 -19.88 -10.87 15.14
CA ALA A 262 -18.79 -11.77 15.53
C ALA A 262 -18.28 -12.55 14.31
N GLU A 263 -19.20 -13.02 13.46
CA GLU A 263 -18.85 -13.64 12.17
C GLU A 263 -18.18 -12.63 11.25
N ALA A 264 -18.68 -11.38 11.19
CA ALA A 264 -18.09 -10.31 10.40
C ALA A 264 -16.63 -10.04 10.76
N MET A 265 -16.30 -9.87 12.04
CA MET A 265 -14.91 -9.65 12.47
C MET A 265 -14.02 -10.86 12.22
N THR A 266 -14.53 -12.07 12.43
CA THR A 266 -13.81 -13.32 12.13
C THR A 266 -13.52 -13.43 10.64
N GLY A 267 -14.53 -13.21 9.79
CA GLY A 267 -14.38 -13.22 8.32
C GLY A 267 -13.41 -12.16 7.83
N LEU A 268 -13.48 -10.94 8.40
CA LEU A 268 -12.55 -9.86 8.06
C LEU A 268 -11.12 -10.19 8.45
N GLY A 269 -10.91 -10.83 9.59
CA GLY A 269 -9.58 -11.28 10.02
C GLY A 269 -9.02 -12.35 9.09
N ILE A 270 -9.84 -13.33 8.70
CA ILE A 270 -9.45 -14.36 7.73
C ILE A 270 -9.10 -13.71 6.38
N TYR A 271 -9.94 -12.79 5.90
CA TYR A 271 -9.69 -12.05 4.67
C TYR A 271 -8.39 -11.23 4.75
N GLY A 272 -8.24 -10.44 5.81
CA GLY A 272 -7.06 -9.59 6.03
C GLY A 272 -5.75 -10.37 6.10
N ALA A 273 -5.73 -11.52 6.78
CA ALA A 273 -4.55 -12.39 6.86
C ALA A 273 -4.16 -12.96 5.47
N ASN A 274 -5.14 -13.44 4.72
CA ASN A 274 -4.91 -14.01 3.38
C ASN A 274 -4.56 -12.93 2.35
N TYR A 275 -5.12 -11.71 2.48
CA TYR A 275 -4.69 -10.55 1.70
C TYR A 275 -3.19 -10.28 1.88
N LYS A 276 -2.64 -10.50 3.10
CA LYS A 276 -1.20 -10.34 3.34
C LYS A 276 -0.33 -11.39 2.64
N VAL A 277 -0.87 -12.57 2.33
CA VAL A 277 -0.17 -13.54 1.46
C VAL A 277 -0.10 -13.00 0.02
N ALA A 278 -1.20 -12.41 -0.47
CA ALA A 278 -1.26 -11.83 -1.81
C ALA A 278 -0.46 -10.51 -1.98
N ILE A 279 -0.10 -9.83 -0.88
CA ILE A 279 0.52 -8.49 -0.91
C ILE A 279 1.89 -8.48 -1.60
N VAL A 280 2.51 -9.63 -1.80
CA VAL A 280 3.76 -9.80 -2.56
C VAL A 280 3.62 -9.20 -3.96
N MET A 281 2.45 -9.34 -4.61
CA MET A 281 2.15 -8.69 -5.89
C MET A 281 2.15 -7.16 -5.77
N VAL A 282 1.57 -6.61 -4.71
CA VAL A 282 1.58 -5.16 -4.44
C VAL A 282 3.01 -4.64 -4.26
N MET A 283 3.85 -5.40 -3.52
CA MET A 283 5.26 -5.04 -3.31
C MET A 283 6.03 -5.04 -4.64
N PHE A 284 5.78 -6.03 -5.50
CA PHE A 284 6.36 -6.08 -6.84
C PHE A 284 5.94 -4.88 -7.69
N ILE A 285 4.64 -4.55 -7.73
CA ILE A 285 4.11 -3.40 -8.47
C ILE A 285 4.80 -2.11 -8.02
N GLN A 286 5.00 -1.94 -6.70
CA GLN A 286 5.65 -0.75 -6.17
C GLN A 286 7.14 -0.70 -6.48
N ALA A 287 7.85 -1.83 -6.38
CA ALA A 287 9.24 -1.90 -6.76
C ALA A 287 9.42 -1.58 -8.25
N PHE A 288 8.58 -2.16 -9.10
CA PHE A 288 8.56 -1.86 -10.53
C PHE A 288 8.27 -0.38 -10.80
N ARG A 289 7.30 0.19 -10.12
CA ARG A 289 6.94 1.60 -10.22
C ARG A 289 8.11 2.53 -9.87
N PHE A 290 8.81 2.28 -8.78
CA PHE A 290 9.97 3.09 -8.37
C PHE A 290 11.12 3.04 -9.38
N ALA A 291 11.33 1.89 -10.03
CA ALA A 291 12.34 1.75 -11.07
C ALA A 291 11.90 2.39 -12.39
N TYR A 292 10.63 2.21 -12.74
CA TYR A 292 10.08 2.53 -14.05
C TYR A 292 9.73 4.02 -14.23
N GLU A 293 9.09 4.67 -13.22
CA GLU A 293 8.67 6.07 -13.36
C GLU A 293 9.84 7.02 -13.72
N PRO A 294 10.98 7.02 -13.02
CA PRO A 294 12.11 7.89 -13.37
C PRO A 294 12.67 7.61 -14.77
N PHE A 295 12.72 6.32 -15.15
CA PHE A 295 13.18 5.91 -16.47
C PHE A 295 12.31 6.50 -17.58
N ILE A 296 10.99 6.40 -17.46
CA ILE A 296 10.04 6.90 -18.44
C ILE A 296 10.06 8.42 -18.54
N PHE A 297 10.11 9.13 -17.41
CA PHE A 297 10.18 10.59 -17.43
C PHE A 297 11.49 11.11 -18.06
N ALA A 298 12.59 10.38 -17.87
CA ALA A 298 13.86 10.69 -18.53
C ALA A 298 13.75 10.49 -20.07
N ARG A 299 13.14 9.37 -20.50
CA ARG A 299 12.92 9.04 -21.92
C ARG A 299 11.88 9.93 -22.61
N ASN A 300 10.98 10.56 -21.85
CA ASN A 300 9.97 11.46 -22.43
C ASN A 300 10.58 12.69 -23.13
N LYS A 301 11.84 12.99 -22.85
CA LYS A 301 12.59 14.07 -23.54
C LYS A 301 13.15 13.63 -24.90
N GLU A 302 13.18 12.34 -25.19
CA GLU A 302 13.61 11.78 -26.47
C GLU A 302 12.46 11.87 -27.47
N ALA A 303 12.77 12.12 -28.75
CA ALA A 303 11.78 12.24 -29.80
C ALA A 303 11.58 10.89 -30.51
N GLY A 304 10.34 10.59 -30.95
CA GLY A 304 10.07 9.55 -31.92
C GLY A 304 9.67 8.18 -31.37
N ASP A 305 9.91 7.16 -32.20
CA ASP A 305 9.40 5.78 -32.01
C ASP A 305 10.11 5.03 -30.89
N ASP A 306 11.36 5.39 -30.57
CA ASP A 306 12.14 4.80 -29.47
C ASP A 306 11.49 5.03 -28.11
N ARG A 307 10.85 6.18 -27.91
CA ARG A 307 10.07 6.50 -26.71
C ARG A 307 8.87 5.56 -26.56
N MET A 308 8.10 5.37 -27.62
CA MET A 308 6.92 4.49 -27.62
C MET A 308 7.31 3.03 -27.44
N GLN A 309 8.46 2.63 -28.01
CA GLN A 309 9.02 1.30 -27.81
C GLN A 309 9.37 1.05 -26.35
N SER A 310 10.00 2.01 -25.67
CA SER A 310 10.31 1.90 -24.24
C SER A 310 9.06 1.69 -23.37
N TYR A 311 7.93 2.33 -23.73
CA TYR A 311 6.66 2.14 -23.01
C TYR A 311 6.06 0.75 -23.26
N ARG A 312 6.13 0.27 -24.51
CA ARG A 312 5.69 -1.09 -24.88
C ARG A 312 6.50 -2.17 -24.16
N ASP A 313 7.82 -2.02 -24.14
CA ASP A 313 8.72 -2.98 -23.51
C ASP A 313 8.54 -3.02 -22.00
N ALA A 314 8.34 -1.89 -21.36
CA ALA A 314 8.10 -1.87 -19.92
C ALA A 314 6.78 -2.56 -19.54
N MET A 315 5.69 -2.32 -20.27
CA MET A 315 4.43 -3.05 -20.06
C MET A 315 4.63 -4.56 -20.24
N ARG A 316 5.38 -4.95 -21.26
CA ARG A 316 5.71 -6.34 -21.58
C ARG A 316 6.48 -7.02 -20.44
N TYR A 317 7.56 -6.41 -19.98
CA TYR A 317 8.31 -6.90 -18.84
C TYR A 317 7.47 -6.98 -17.58
N PHE A 318 6.66 -5.95 -17.31
CA PHE A 318 5.75 -5.96 -16.16
C PHE A 318 4.83 -7.18 -16.19
N VAL A 319 4.14 -7.45 -17.29
CA VAL A 319 3.19 -8.57 -17.42
C VAL A 319 3.90 -9.91 -17.25
N VAL A 320 5.06 -10.11 -17.89
CA VAL A 320 5.83 -11.35 -17.77
C VAL A 320 6.26 -11.60 -16.32
N PHE A 321 6.90 -10.62 -15.68
CA PHE A 321 7.38 -10.79 -14.31
C PHE A 321 6.24 -10.92 -13.29
N ALA A 322 5.13 -10.20 -13.47
CA ALA A 322 3.95 -10.34 -12.62
C ALA A 322 3.33 -11.74 -12.73
N MET A 323 3.28 -12.32 -13.94
CA MET A 323 2.76 -13.69 -14.14
C MET A 323 3.71 -14.77 -13.60
N ILE A 324 5.02 -14.58 -13.71
CA ILE A 324 6.01 -15.45 -13.04
C ILE A 324 5.80 -15.40 -11.52
N LEU A 325 5.63 -14.21 -10.95
CA LEU A 325 5.38 -14.04 -9.52
C LEU A 325 4.05 -14.68 -9.10
N PHE A 326 2.99 -14.50 -9.90
CA PHE A 326 1.70 -15.15 -9.67
C PHE A 326 1.84 -16.66 -9.58
N LEU A 327 2.45 -17.28 -10.60
CA LEU A 327 2.66 -18.74 -10.65
C LEU A 327 3.56 -19.21 -9.49
N ALA A 328 4.64 -18.46 -9.18
CA ALA A 328 5.50 -18.79 -8.05
C ALA A 328 4.71 -18.82 -6.73
N VAL A 329 3.88 -17.81 -6.45
CA VAL A 329 3.07 -17.80 -5.22
C VAL A 329 2.04 -18.94 -5.25
N MET A 330 1.36 -19.15 -6.37
CA MET A 330 0.31 -20.19 -6.46
C MET A 330 0.89 -21.62 -6.38
N TYR A 331 2.04 -21.87 -6.95
CA TYR A 331 2.67 -23.19 -6.92
C TYR A 331 3.25 -23.54 -5.55
N TYR A 332 3.75 -22.53 -4.85
CA TYR A 332 4.29 -22.70 -3.51
C TYR A 332 3.33 -22.27 -2.39
N ILE A 333 2.02 -22.11 -2.69
CA ILE A 333 1.01 -21.69 -1.70
C ILE A 333 0.96 -22.64 -0.51
N ASP A 334 1.23 -23.94 -0.71
CA ASP A 334 1.26 -24.94 0.34
C ASP A 334 2.44 -24.77 1.34
N ILE A 335 3.45 -24.03 0.94
CA ILE A 335 4.55 -23.58 1.78
C ILE A 335 4.26 -22.21 2.35
N LEU A 336 3.85 -21.27 1.47
CA LEU A 336 3.61 -19.87 1.82
C LEU A 336 2.43 -19.70 2.79
N LYS A 337 1.45 -20.61 2.80
CA LYS A 337 0.34 -20.57 3.77
C LYS A 337 0.80 -20.59 5.21
N TYR A 338 1.96 -21.21 5.53
CA TYR A 338 2.51 -21.20 6.88
C TYR A 338 3.09 -19.85 7.33
N PHE A 339 3.07 -18.86 6.45
CA PHE A 339 3.27 -17.47 6.82
C PHE A 339 2.15 -16.93 7.70
N ILE A 340 0.96 -17.54 7.65
CA ILE A 340 -0.17 -17.27 8.54
C ILE A 340 -0.51 -18.52 9.35
N SER A 341 -1.19 -18.33 10.48
CA SER A 341 -1.60 -19.47 11.33
C SER A 341 -2.65 -20.35 10.62
N PRO A 342 -2.68 -21.67 10.86
CA PRO A 342 -3.65 -22.60 10.26
C PRO A 342 -5.12 -22.20 10.41
N ARG A 343 -5.47 -21.50 11.50
CA ARG A 343 -6.84 -21.01 11.75
C ARG A 343 -7.36 -20.03 10.68
N TYR A 344 -6.48 -19.50 9.82
CA TYR A 344 -6.82 -18.58 8.72
C TYR A 344 -6.84 -19.26 7.36
N PHE A 345 -6.53 -20.56 7.25
CA PHE A 345 -6.40 -21.26 5.96
C PHE A 345 -7.69 -21.34 5.16
N SER A 346 -8.85 -21.23 5.81
CA SER A 346 -10.15 -21.18 5.11
C SER A 346 -10.24 -20.04 4.08
N GLY A 347 -9.45 -18.98 4.27
CA GLY A 347 -9.38 -17.83 3.38
C GLY A 347 -8.39 -17.95 2.23
N LEU A 348 -7.58 -19.03 2.12
CA LEU A 348 -6.58 -19.15 1.05
C LEU A 348 -7.16 -19.04 -0.37
N LYS A 349 -8.43 -19.40 -0.52
CA LYS A 349 -9.19 -19.28 -1.78
C LYS A 349 -9.31 -17.84 -2.30
N VAL A 350 -9.11 -16.80 -1.46
CA VAL A 350 -9.12 -15.40 -1.93
C VAL A 350 -7.79 -14.99 -2.55
N VAL A 351 -6.68 -15.67 -2.22
CA VAL A 351 -5.33 -15.28 -2.63
C VAL A 351 -5.19 -15.17 -4.15
N PRO A 352 -5.60 -16.17 -4.97
CA PRO A 352 -5.49 -16.05 -6.43
C PRO A 352 -6.32 -14.88 -6.97
N LEU A 353 -7.53 -14.64 -6.44
CA LEU A 353 -8.38 -13.54 -6.90
C LEU A 353 -7.75 -12.17 -6.61
N ILE A 354 -7.21 -12.00 -5.40
CA ILE A 354 -6.53 -10.77 -5.01
C ILE A 354 -5.25 -10.56 -5.82
N MET A 355 -4.46 -11.61 -6.06
CA MET A 355 -3.26 -11.48 -6.89
C MET A 355 -3.56 -11.08 -8.33
N ILE A 356 -4.64 -11.63 -8.93
CA ILE A 356 -5.07 -11.23 -10.27
C ILE A 356 -5.64 -9.81 -10.25
N ALA A 357 -6.39 -9.44 -9.21
CA ALA A 357 -6.88 -8.08 -9.02
C ALA A 357 -5.73 -7.08 -8.98
N GLU A 358 -4.72 -7.33 -8.15
CA GLU A 358 -3.53 -6.49 -8.05
C GLU A 358 -2.73 -6.46 -9.36
N PHE A 359 -2.64 -7.57 -10.08
CA PHE A 359 -2.04 -7.57 -11.42
C PHE A 359 -2.77 -6.60 -12.36
N PHE A 360 -4.10 -6.62 -12.41
CA PHE A 360 -4.87 -5.68 -13.21
C PHE A 360 -4.66 -4.21 -12.75
N PHE A 361 -4.55 -4.00 -11.44
CA PHE A 361 -4.19 -2.69 -10.92
C PHE A 361 -2.79 -2.24 -11.36
N GLY A 362 -1.81 -3.15 -11.39
CA GLY A 362 -0.48 -2.88 -11.91
C GLY A 362 -0.46 -2.54 -13.41
N VAL A 363 -1.27 -3.24 -14.22
CA VAL A 363 -1.46 -2.90 -15.64
C VAL A 363 -2.12 -1.53 -15.78
N PHE A 364 -3.19 -1.27 -15.01
CA PHE A 364 -3.83 0.05 -14.95
C PHE A 364 -2.82 1.15 -14.61
N PHE A 365 -1.93 0.89 -13.65
CA PHE A 365 -0.88 1.82 -13.26
C PHE A 365 0.08 2.13 -14.42
N ASN A 366 0.53 1.10 -15.16
CA ASN A 366 1.36 1.30 -16.35
C ASN A 366 0.60 2.08 -17.45
N LEU A 367 -0.69 1.82 -17.63
CA LEU A 367 -1.54 2.59 -18.54
C LEU A 367 -1.69 4.06 -18.11
N SER A 368 -1.51 4.37 -16.82
CA SER A 368 -1.63 5.74 -16.29
C SER A 368 -0.61 6.75 -16.86
N LEU A 369 0.44 6.26 -17.49
CA LEU A 369 1.51 7.10 -18.04
C LEU A 369 1.00 8.12 -19.03
N TRP A 370 0.06 7.77 -19.92
CA TRP A 370 -0.39 8.68 -20.96
C TRP A 370 -0.94 9.98 -20.39
N TYR A 371 -1.77 9.95 -19.36
CA TYR A 371 -2.33 11.15 -18.77
C TYR A 371 -1.35 11.89 -17.85
N LYS A 372 -0.35 11.19 -17.28
CA LYS A 372 0.74 11.82 -16.53
C LYS A 372 1.70 12.56 -17.46
N LEU A 373 2.02 11.98 -18.63
CA LEU A 373 2.93 12.56 -19.63
C LEU A 373 2.30 13.69 -20.44
N THR A 374 0.96 13.75 -20.51
CA THR A 374 0.21 14.79 -21.23
C THR A 374 -0.43 15.83 -20.29
N ASP A 375 -0.04 15.84 -19.01
CA ASP A 375 -0.58 16.74 -17.97
C ASP A 375 -2.11 16.66 -17.79
N LYS A 376 -2.73 15.54 -18.21
CA LYS A 376 -4.18 15.31 -18.11
C LYS A 376 -4.53 14.44 -16.91
N THR A 377 -3.93 14.72 -15.75
CA THR A 377 -4.05 13.91 -14.51
C THR A 377 -5.48 13.78 -13.99
N ILE A 378 -6.40 14.64 -14.41
CA ILE A 378 -7.82 14.54 -14.09
C ILE A 378 -8.45 13.20 -14.52
N TRP A 379 -7.91 12.54 -15.57
CA TRP A 379 -8.36 11.21 -15.96
C TRP A 379 -8.08 10.15 -14.89
N GLY A 380 -6.96 10.27 -14.17
CA GLY A 380 -6.67 9.41 -13.03
C GLY A 380 -7.73 9.50 -11.94
N MET A 381 -8.23 10.71 -11.68
CA MET A 381 -9.33 10.93 -10.72
C MET A 381 -10.62 10.24 -11.20
N TRP A 382 -11.02 10.43 -12.45
CA TRP A 382 -12.22 9.80 -12.99
C TRP A 382 -12.16 8.27 -12.98
N PHE A 383 -11.01 7.68 -13.35
CA PHE A 383 -10.83 6.22 -13.28
C PHE A 383 -10.88 5.71 -11.85
N SER A 384 -10.30 6.42 -10.89
CA SER A 384 -10.35 6.03 -9.48
C SER A 384 -11.76 6.15 -8.90
N LEU A 385 -12.51 7.18 -9.27
CA LEU A 385 -13.92 7.33 -8.89
C LEU A 385 -14.80 6.23 -9.50
N LEU A 386 -14.59 5.90 -10.78
CA LEU A 386 -15.27 4.78 -11.42
C LEU A 386 -14.99 3.47 -10.66
N GLY A 387 -13.72 3.20 -10.35
CA GLY A 387 -13.33 2.04 -9.54
C GLY A 387 -14.04 2.01 -8.20
N LEU A 388 -14.09 3.15 -7.50
CA LEU A 388 -14.78 3.27 -6.22
C LEU A 388 -16.27 2.92 -6.32
N VAL A 389 -16.97 3.44 -7.33
CA VAL A 389 -18.40 3.13 -7.56
C VAL A 389 -18.56 1.63 -7.80
N VAL A 390 -17.75 1.03 -8.69
CA VAL A 390 -17.79 -0.41 -8.97
C VAL A 390 -17.54 -1.23 -7.71
N THR A 391 -16.53 -0.87 -6.93
CA THR A 391 -16.19 -1.58 -5.69
C THR A 391 -17.32 -1.50 -4.67
N VAL A 392 -17.88 -0.32 -4.43
CA VAL A 392 -18.97 -0.14 -3.46
C VAL A 392 -20.19 -0.94 -3.88
N VAL A 393 -20.64 -0.79 -5.14
CA VAL A 393 -21.83 -1.50 -5.65
C VAL A 393 -21.64 -3.02 -5.55
N LEU A 394 -20.49 -3.53 -5.99
CA LEU A 394 -20.25 -4.97 -5.96
C LEU A 394 -20.10 -5.52 -4.53
N ASN A 395 -19.49 -4.77 -3.60
CA ASN A 395 -19.46 -5.21 -2.21
C ASN A 395 -20.86 -5.28 -1.61
N VAL A 396 -21.71 -4.26 -1.83
CA VAL A 396 -23.10 -4.25 -1.32
C VAL A 396 -23.91 -5.43 -1.86
N VAL A 397 -23.69 -5.81 -3.13
CA VAL A 397 -24.40 -6.92 -3.76
C VAL A 397 -23.82 -8.28 -3.39
N LEU A 398 -22.49 -8.43 -3.39
CA LEU A 398 -21.86 -9.75 -3.28
C LEU A 398 -21.56 -10.17 -1.84
N VAL A 399 -21.22 -9.25 -0.94
CA VAL A 399 -20.83 -9.58 0.43
C VAL A 399 -21.96 -10.29 1.20
N PRO A 400 -23.23 -9.89 1.14
CA PRO A 400 -24.31 -10.59 1.83
C PRO A 400 -24.47 -12.06 1.40
N HIS A 401 -24.07 -12.41 0.16
CA HIS A 401 -24.23 -13.76 -0.39
C HIS A 401 -22.95 -14.59 -0.36
N MET A 402 -21.79 -13.96 -0.46
CA MET A 402 -20.50 -14.63 -0.63
C MET A 402 -19.52 -14.38 0.53
N GLY A 403 -19.91 -13.57 1.52
CA GLY A 403 -19.04 -13.15 2.61
C GLY A 403 -17.76 -12.46 2.06
N TYR A 404 -16.62 -12.76 2.68
CA TYR A 404 -15.32 -12.17 2.28
C TYR A 404 -14.87 -12.55 0.85
N MET A 405 -15.43 -13.62 0.25
CA MET A 405 -15.19 -13.92 -1.17
C MET A 405 -15.78 -12.83 -2.06
N GLY A 406 -16.93 -12.24 -1.65
CA GLY A 406 -17.53 -11.10 -2.34
C GLY A 406 -16.58 -9.91 -2.42
N CYS A 407 -15.81 -9.62 -1.36
CA CYS A 407 -14.79 -8.58 -1.36
C CYS A 407 -13.69 -8.85 -2.41
N ALA A 408 -13.19 -10.09 -2.47
CA ALA A 408 -12.15 -10.46 -3.43
C ALA A 408 -12.64 -10.35 -4.89
N VAL A 409 -13.88 -10.79 -5.16
CA VAL A 409 -14.49 -10.67 -6.50
C VAL A 409 -14.74 -9.20 -6.84
N ALA A 410 -15.24 -8.39 -5.89
CA ALA A 410 -15.45 -6.97 -6.10
C ALA A 410 -14.14 -6.23 -6.45
N ALA A 411 -13.04 -6.53 -5.75
CA ALA A 411 -11.72 -5.98 -6.04
C ALA A 411 -11.22 -6.38 -7.44
N LEU A 412 -11.39 -7.67 -7.81
CA LEU A 412 -11.03 -8.16 -9.13
C LEU A 412 -11.78 -7.43 -10.24
N CYS A 413 -13.10 -7.32 -10.12
CA CYS A 413 -13.94 -6.61 -11.09
C CYS A 413 -13.61 -5.11 -11.15
N CYS A 414 -13.40 -4.47 -10.01
CA CYS A 414 -13.02 -3.07 -9.93
C CYS A 414 -11.76 -2.79 -10.75
N TYR A 415 -10.68 -3.50 -10.47
CA TYR A 415 -9.41 -3.25 -11.14
C TYR A 415 -9.41 -3.69 -12.60
N ALA A 416 -10.19 -4.73 -12.95
CA ALA A 416 -10.42 -5.10 -14.35
C ALA A 416 -11.14 -3.98 -15.11
N VAL A 417 -12.20 -3.41 -14.56
CA VAL A 417 -12.93 -2.28 -15.18
C VAL A 417 -12.03 -1.06 -15.32
N MET A 418 -11.29 -0.69 -14.26
CA MET A 418 -10.34 0.43 -14.30
C MET A 418 -9.29 0.23 -15.39
N MET A 419 -8.71 -0.97 -15.50
CA MET A 419 -7.73 -1.33 -16.52
C MET A 419 -8.31 -1.20 -17.93
N VAL A 420 -9.47 -1.81 -18.17
CA VAL A 420 -10.11 -1.82 -19.50
C VAL A 420 -10.50 -0.40 -19.93
N VAL A 421 -11.15 0.36 -19.06
CA VAL A 421 -11.58 1.73 -19.37
C VAL A 421 -10.36 2.64 -19.59
N SER A 422 -9.32 2.52 -18.78
CA SER A 422 -8.08 3.27 -18.96
C SER A 422 -7.39 2.93 -20.29
N TRP A 423 -7.39 1.64 -20.66
CA TRP A 423 -6.85 1.22 -21.96
C TRP A 423 -7.64 1.77 -23.14
N VAL A 424 -8.98 1.67 -23.13
CA VAL A 424 -9.85 2.15 -24.20
C VAL A 424 -9.69 3.66 -24.41
N VAL A 425 -9.70 4.43 -23.32
CA VAL A 425 -9.56 5.90 -23.38
C VAL A 425 -8.13 6.27 -23.80
N GLY A 426 -7.13 5.60 -23.23
CA GLY A 426 -5.72 5.83 -23.54
C GLY A 426 -5.39 5.52 -25.01
N HIS A 427 -5.92 4.42 -25.55
CA HIS A 427 -5.71 4.05 -26.95
C HIS A 427 -6.24 5.12 -27.94
N LYS A 428 -7.38 5.75 -27.60
CA LYS A 428 -7.96 6.83 -28.43
C LYS A 428 -7.21 8.16 -28.30
N LYS A 429 -6.67 8.47 -27.11
CA LYS A 429 -6.08 9.81 -26.82
C LYS A 429 -4.56 9.86 -26.98
N PHE A 430 -3.88 8.76 -26.77
CA PHE A 430 -2.42 8.64 -26.84
C PHE A 430 -2.04 7.20 -27.22
N PRO A 431 -2.09 6.84 -28.52
CA PRO A 431 -1.89 5.48 -28.98
C PRO A 431 -0.43 5.06 -28.86
N ILE A 432 -0.10 4.36 -27.77
CA ILE A 432 1.25 3.79 -27.53
C ILE A 432 1.48 2.56 -28.42
N GLY A 433 0.41 1.89 -28.85
CA GLY A 433 0.52 0.71 -29.73
C GLY A 433 0.90 -0.55 -28.96
N TYR A 434 0.36 -0.77 -27.77
CA TYR A 434 0.53 -2.01 -27.01
C TYR A 434 0.02 -3.23 -27.83
N ASN A 435 0.81 -4.29 -27.86
CA ASN A 435 0.36 -5.55 -28.45
C ASN A 435 -0.50 -6.35 -27.45
N VAL A 436 -1.78 -5.97 -27.37
CA VAL A 436 -2.74 -6.55 -26.41
C VAL A 436 -2.88 -8.08 -26.61
N ARG A 437 -2.80 -8.58 -27.83
CA ARG A 437 -2.89 -10.02 -28.10
C ARG A 437 -1.74 -10.79 -27.45
N ARG A 438 -0.51 -10.27 -27.51
CA ARG A 438 0.64 -10.89 -26.85
C ARG A 438 0.52 -10.81 -25.33
N LEU A 439 0.19 -9.64 -24.78
CA LEU A 439 0.02 -9.44 -23.33
C LEU A 439 -1.07 -10.36 -22.77
N ALA A 440 -2.22 -10.44 -23.44
CA ALA A 440 -3.30 -11.37 -23.10
C ALA A 440 -2.86 -12.82 -23.26
N GLY A 441 -2.05 -13.12 -24.29
CA GLY A 441 -1.47 -14.46 -24.50
C GLY A 441 -0.61 -14.91 -23.32
N VAL A 442 0.28 -14.06 -22.81
CA VAL A 442 1.10 -14.36 -21.62
C VAL A 442 0.21 -14.60 -20.39
N PHE A 443 -0.78 -13.74 -20.16
CA PHE A 443 -1.73 -13.92 -19.06
C PHE A 443 -2.50 -15.24 -19.17
N LEU A 444 -3.11 -15.51 -20.33
CA LEU A 444 -3.89 -16.75 -20.54
C LEU A 444 -3.02 -18.00 -20.43
N THR A 445 -1.79 -17.95 -20.93
CA THR A 445 -0.81 -19.06 -20.78
C THR A 445 -0.50 -19.28 -19.29
N ALA A 446 -0.30 -18.22 -18.50
CA ALA A 446 -0.11 -18.36 -17.05
C ALA A 446 -1.33 -18.98 -16.37
N MET A 447 -2.54 -18.57 -16.73
CA MET A 447 -3.78 -19.15 -16.19
C MET A 447 -3.93 -20.62 -16.57
N LEU A 448 -3.57 -20.99 -17.82
CA LEU A 448 -3.55 -22.38 -18.26
C LEU A 448 -2.57 -23.22 -17.43
N PHE A 449 -1.33 -22.74 -17.26
CA PHE A 449 -0.31 -23.43 -16.46
C PHE A 449 -0.73 -23.59 -15.00
N TRP A 450 -1.38 -22.56 -14.42
CA TRP A 450 -1.96 -22.69 -13.09
C TRP A 450 -3.09 -23.72 -13.05
N GLY A 451 -4.00 -23.71 -14.01
CA GLY A 451 -5.09 -24.69 -14.11
C GLY A 451 -4.56 -26.13 -14.24
N VAL A 452 -3.52 -26.34 -15.06
CA VAL A 452 -2.85 -27.65 -15.18
C VAL A 452 -2.25 -28.08 -13.85
N ALA A 453 -1.58 -27.18 -13.12
CA ALA A 453 -1.00 -27.52 -11.82
C ALA A 453 -2.06 -27.86 -10.76
N VAL A 454 -3.24 -27.23 -10.82
CA VAL A 454 -4.37 -27.58 -9.94
C VAL A 454 -4.98 -28.92 -10.30
N ALA A 455 -5.02 -29.27 -11.60
CA ALA A 455 -5.57 -30.54 -12.09
C ALA A 455 -4.62 -31.74 -11.85
N VAL A 456 -3.31 -31.51 -11.85
CA VAL A 456 -2.24 -32.55 -11.75
C VAL A 456 -1.69 -32.58 -10.31
N THR A 457 -2.52 -32.45 -9.30
CA THR A 457 -2.08 -32.63 -7.90
C THR A 457 -1.78 -34.08 -7.60
N THR A 458 -0.63 -34.35 -6.96
CA THR A 458 -0.22 -35.69 -6.51
C THR A 458 -0.17 -35.74 -4.98
N ASP A 459 -0.52 -36.89 -4.38
CA ASP A 459 -0.49 -37.06 -2.92
C ASP A 459 0.94 -37.00 -2.34
N ILE A 460 1.94 -37.17 -3.20
CA ILE A 460 3.36 -37.16 -2.81
C ILE A 460 3.89 -35.73 -2.89
N ARG A 461 4.03 -35.08 -1.76
CA ARG A 461 4.38 -33.64 -1.62
C ARG A 461 5.65 -33.25 -2.41
N TRP A 462 6.73 -34.03 -2.34
CA TRP A 462 7.96 -33.69 -3.05
C TRP A 462 7.81 -33.83 -4.57
N LEU A 463 7.01 -34.79 -5.05
CA LEU A 463 6.73 -34.97 -6.48
C LEU A 463 5.87 -33.81 -7.00
N ASP A 464 4.84 -33.41 -6.25
CA ASP A 464 4.00 -32.28 -6.58
C ASP A 464 4.81 -30.97 -6.69
N LEU A 465 5.72 -30.71 -5.73
CA LEU A 465 6.62 -29.56 -5.80
C LEU A 465 7.57 -29.61 -7.00
N THR A 466 8.07 -30.78 -7.34
CA THR A 466 8.95 -30.97 -8.52
C THR A 466 8.19 -30.67 -9.82
N VAL A 467 6.97 -31.21 -9.97
CA VAL A 467 6.11 -30.93 -11.13
C VAL A 467 5.79 -29.44 -11.25
N ARG A 468 5.38 -28.80 -10.16
CA ARG A 468 5.09 -27.34 -10.11
C ARG A 468 6.32 -26.51 -10.46
N THR A 469 7.50 -26.90 -9.95
CA THR A 469 8.77 -26.22 -10.29
C THR A 469 9.11 -26.38 -11.78
N ALA A 470 8.92 -27.58 -12.33
CA ALA A 470 9.13 -27.84 -13.76
C ALA A 470 8.15 -27.04 -14.63
N LEU A 471 6.88 -26.95 -14.23
CA LEU A 471 5.87 -26.13 -14.90
C LEU A 471 6.26 -24.62 -14.84
N LEU A 472 6.74 -24.12 -13.71
CA LEU A 472 7.21 -22.75 -13.59
C LEU A 472 8.40 -22.48 -14.52
N ALA A 473 9.39 -23.37 -14.54
CA ALA A 473 10.56 -23.26 -15.42
C ALA A 473 10.14 -23.29 -16.91
N THR A 474 9.19 -24.16 -17.25
CA THR A 474 8.62 -24.24 -18.60
C THR A 474 7.89 -22.96 -18.97
N PHE A 475 7.05 -22.42 -18.08
CA PHE A 475 6.39 -21.13 -18.31
C PHE A 475 7.40 -20.01 -18.54
N VAL A 476 8.44 -19.91 -17.71
CA VAL A 476 9.50 -18.91 -17.86
C VAL A 476 10.16 -19.04 -19.23
N ALA A 477 10.52 -20.27 -19.66
CA ALA A 477 11.11 -20.51 -20.97
C ALA A 477 10.18 -20.13 -22.13
N VAL A 478 8.89 -20.45 -22.02
CA VAL A 478 7.85 -20.11 -23.00
C VAL A 478 7.65 -18.59 -23.06
N ALA A 479 7.50 -17.94 -21.91
CA ALA A 479 7.32 -16.50 -21.84
C ALA A 479 8.52 -15.72 -22.41
N MET A 480 9.75 -16.18 -22.11
CA MET A 480 10.97 -15.60 -22.68
C MET A 480 11.05 -15.77 -24.20
N ARG A 481 10.62 -16.93 -24.73
CA ARG A 481 10.57 -17.16 -26.19
C ARG A 481 9.50 -16.33 -26.87
N ILE A 482 8.29 -16.28 -26.35
CA ILE A 482 7.16 -15.48 -26.90
C ILE A 482 7.55 -14.01 -26.95
N GLU A 483 8.22 -13.55 -25.92
CA GLU A 483 8.57 -12.13 -25.75
C GLU A 483 9.96 -11.78 -26.29
N HIS A 484 10.68 -12.73 -26.88
CA HIS A 484 12.05 -12.53 -27.39
C HIS A 484 12.98 -11.86 -26.36
N ILE A 485 12.81 -12.20 -25.07
CA ILE A 485 13.66 -11.70 -23.99
C ILE A 485 14.93 -12.53 -23.96
N SER A 486 16.05 -11.97 -24.40
CA SER A 486 17.35 -12.60 -24.27
C SER A 486 17.91 -12.34 -22.85
N LEU A 487 18.34 -13.41 -22.16
CA LEU A 487 19.04 -13.29 -20.87
C LEU A 487 20.30 -12.38 -20.97
N HIS A 488 20.90 -12.31 -22.16
CA HIS A 488 22.06 -11.46 -22.42
C HIS A 488 21.74 -9.95 -22.32
N ASN A 489 20.48 -9.57 -22.60
CA ASN A 489 20.02 -8.17 -22.49
C ASN A 489 19.64 -7.76 -21.06
N LEU A 490 19.51 -8.71 -20.14
CA LEU A 490 19.20 -8.46 -18.72
C LEU A 490 20.45 -8.29 -17.87
N ILE A 491 21.61 -8.74 -18.35
CA ILE A 491 22.91 -8.55 -17.65
C ILE A 491 23.58 -7.35 -18.29
N PRO A 492 23.76 -6.22 -17.56
CA PRO A 492 24.52 -5.11 -18.09
C PRO A 492 25.91 -5.60 -18.43
N SER A 493 26.31 -5.49 -19.72
CA SER A 493 27.71 -5.70 -20.13
C SER A 493 28.59 -4.81 -19.26
N ARG A 494 29.46 -5.43 -18.48
CA ARG A 494 30.52 -4.72 -17.78
C ARG A 494 31.41 -4.06 -18.86
N SER A 495 31.16 -2.79 -19.13
CA SER A 495 32.09 -1.90 -19.84
C SER A 495 32.47 -0.76 -18.90
#